data_bfb07acbdb70e422efac46a9ca6c388a
#
_entry.id   bfb07acbdb70e422efac46a9ca6c388a
#
_cell.length_a   1.000
_cell.length_b   1.000
_cell.length_c   1.000
_cell.angle_alpha   90.00
_cell.angle_beta   90.00
_cell.angle_gamma   90.00
#
_symmetry.space_group_name_H-M   'P 1'
#
loop_
_entity.id
_entity.type
_entity.pdbx_description
1 polymer ?
#
loop_
_entity_poly.entity_id
_entity_poly.type
_entity_poly.pdbx_seq_one_letter_code
_entity_poly.pdbx_strand_id
1 'polypeptide(L)'
;MMLEVQGIDAGYGNVQVLKDLSLRVQAGEILCLLGRNGAGKTTILKAIMGLVRAQKGHIRLESKDLRLLPAYEVPRHGIGYIPQGRRLFTEMTVAENLQIGLMTRAQGPEVLDEVLDMFPRLRERLDQRAETLSGGEQQMLATARALCLKPKLLLLDEPTEGLQPSMISLIRNAVVALKKQNVAIILVEQRVEAVLEIADNVVFIENGRNALETTSEALKTDKALLHRYIGV
;
A
#
# COMPACT_ATOMS: atom_id res chain seq x y z
N MET A 1 -12.57 -12.35 -5.67
CA MET A 1 -12.45 -11.03 -5.01
C MET A 1 -11.42 -11.15 -3.92
N MET A 2 -10.34 -10.33 -3.93
CA MET A 2 -9.34 -10.36 -2.85
C MET A 2 -9.76 -9.43 -1.70
N LEU A 3 -10.05 -8.17 -1.99
CA LEU A 3 -10.58 -7.22 -1.01
C LEU A 3 -11.85 -6.56 -1.53
N GLU A 4 -12.83 -6.44 -0.65
CA GLU A 4 -14.05 -5.67 -0.87
C GLU A 4 -14.27 -4.71 0.29
N VAL A 5 -14.40 -3.43 -0.01
CA VAL A 5 -14.83 -2.38 0.90
C VAL A 5 -16.17 -1.88 0.40
N GLN A 6 -17.20 -1.89 1.25
CA GLN A 6 -18.57 -1.54 0.85
C GLN A 6 -19.18 -0.56 1.84
N GLY A 7 -19.50 0.64 1.34
CA GLY A 7 -20.28 1.67 2.04
C GLY A 7 -19.70 2.07 3.39
N ILE A 8 -18.36 2.23 3.50
CA ILE A 8 -17.75 2.54 4.79
C ILE A 8 -17.85 4.04 5.12
N ASP A 9 -18.25 4.31 6.37
CA ASP A 9 -18.08 5.60 7.05
C ASP A 9 -16.94 5.44 8.05
N ALA A 10 -15.92 6.31 8.00
CA ALA A 10 -14.78 6.26 8.92
C ALA A 10 -14.18 7.67 9.15
N GLY A 11 -13.49 7.84 10.28
CA GLY A 11 -12.88 9.14 10.62
C GLY A 11 -12.14 9.12 11.94
N TYR A 12 -11.72 10.29 12.40
CA TYR A 12 -10.93 10.49 13.61
C TYR A 12 -11.76 11.25 14.67
N GLY A 13 -11.99 10.62 15.82
CA GLY A 13 -12.85 11.20 16.85
C GLY A 13 -14.23 11.52 16.27
N ASN A 14 -14.64 12.79 16.33
CA ASN A 14 -15.91 13.26 15.79
C ASN A 14 -15.84 13.73 14.32
N VAL A 15 -14.66 13.68 13.71
CA VAL A 15 -14.47 14.14 12.32
C VAL A 15 -14.61 12.96 11.37
N GLN A 16 -15.71 12.90 10.62
CA GLN A 16 -15.92 11.94 9.57
C GLN A 16 -15.11 12.33 8.33
N VAL A 17 -14.22 11.41 7.88
CA VAL A 17 -13.36 11.59 6.69
C VAL A 17 -13.90 10.79 5.51
N LEU A 18 -14.23 9.51 5.71
CA LEU A 18 -14.79 8.64 4.68
C LEU A 18 -16.32 8.60 4.80
N LYS A 19 -17.00 8.68 3.66
CA LYS A 19 -18.46 8.81 3.58
C LYS A 19 -18.97 7.88 2.48
N ASP A 20 -19.59 6.77 2.86
CA ASP A 20 -20.18 5.80 1.94
C ASP A 20 -19.18 5.33 0.87
N LEU A 21 -17.91 5.10 1.30
CA LEU A 21 -16.82 4.75 0.40
C LEU A 21 -16.85 3.26 0.09
N SER A 22 -16.74 2.93 -1.20
CA SER A 22 -16.68 1.56 -1.68
C SER A 22 -15.51 1.37 -2.64
N LEU A 23 -14.80 0.24 -2.56
CA LEU A 23 -13.78 -0.16 -3.51
C LEU A 23 -13.58 -1.67 -3.49
N ARG A 24 -12.99 -2.19 -4.55
CA ARG A 24 -12.68 -3.62 -4.67
C ARG A 24 -11.38 -3.81 -5.45
N VAL A 25 -10.66 -4.87 -5.10
CA VAL A 25 -9.46 -5.29 -5.83
C VAL A 25 -9.41 -6.81 -5.94
N GLN A 26 -9.00 -7.30 -7.10
CA GLN A 26 -8.81 -8.72 -7.38
C GLN A 26 -7.38 -9.17 -7.03
N ALA A 27 -7.16 -10.48 -6.95
CA ALA A 27 -5.81 -11.03 -6.91
C ALA A 27 -5.07 -10.69 -8.22
N GLY A 28 -3.80 -10.28 -8.11
CA GLY A 28 -3.01 -9.89 -9.27
C GLY A 28 -3.44 -8.58 -9.93
N GLU A 29 -4.15 -7.72 -9.21
CA GLU A 29 -4.60 -6.40 -9.68
C GLU A 29 -3.92 -5.28 -8.89
N ILE A 30 -3.58 -4.19 -9.58
CA ILE A 30 -3.14 -2.93 -8.98
C ILE A 30 -4.26 -1.91 -9.10
N LEU A 31 -4.90 -1.59 -7.97
CA LEU A 31 -5.85 -0.51 -7.83
C LEU A 31 -5.12 0.73 -7.32
N CYS A 32 -5.17 1.83 -8.07
CA CYS A 32 -4.62 3.09 -7.62
C CYS A 32 -5.70 4.02 -7.07
N LEU A 33 -5.42 4.66 -5.94
CA LEU A 33 -6.25 5.72 -5.36
C LEU A 33 -5.61 7.07 -5.66
N LEU A 34 -6.27 7.87 -6.48
CA LEU A 34 -5.90 9.23 -6.83
C LEU A 34 -6.83 10.25 -6.14
N GLY A 35 -6.39 11.49 -6.03
CA GLY A 35 -7.15 12.58 -5.46
C GLY A 35 -6.26 13.60 -4.76
N ARG A 36 -6.81 14.77 -4.47
CA ARG A 36 -6.09 15.86 -3.80
C ARG A 36 -5.63 15.50 -2.39
N ASN A 37 -4.69 16.25 -1.84
CA ASN A 37 -4.29 16.10 -0.44
C ASN A 37 -5.49 16.35 0.47
N GLY A 38 -5.64 15.50 1.52
CA GLY A 38 -6.81 15.57 2.40
C GLY A 38 -8.08 14.89 1.87
N ALA A 39 -8.08 14.31 0.65
CA ALA A 39 -9.26 13.64 0.10
C ALA A 39 -9.69 12.36 0.86
N GLY A 40 -8.81 11.79 1.72
CA GLY A 40 -9.11 10.61 2.51
C GLY A 40 -8.34 9.34 2.11
N LYS A 41 -7.43 9.40 1.14
CA LYS A 41 -6.69 8.23 0.60
C LYS A 41 -5.97 7.42 1.68
N THR A 42 -5.12 8.06 2.49
CA THR A 42 -4.44 7.42 3.64
C THR A 42 -5.44 6.88 4.66
N THR A 43 -6.58 7.55 4.85
CA THR A 43 -7.61 7.09 5.79
C THR A 43 -8.27 5.80 5.31
N ILE A 44 -8.41 5.60 3.99
CA ILE A 44 -8.88 4.33 3.41
C ILE A 44 -7.93 3.19 3.79
N LEU A 45 -6.62 3.35 3.57
CA LEU A 45 -5.62 2.33 3.92
C LEU A 45 -5.64 2.04 5.43
N LYS A 46 -5.73 3.09 6.26
CA LYS A 46 -5.83 2.94 7.71
C LYS A 46 -7.13 2.26 8.16
N ALA A 47 -8.24 2.49 7.47
CA ALA A 47 -9.50 1.80 7.76
C ALA A 47 -9.41 0.30 7.43
N ILE A 48 -8.79 -0.06 6.29
CA ILE A 48 -8.52 -1.46 5.93
C ILE A 48 -7.64 -2.14 6.98
N MET A 49 -6.62 -1.45 7.49
CA MET A 49 -5.72 -1.94 8.55
C MET A 49 -6.34 -1.96 9.95
N GLY A 50 -7.58 -1.49 10.12
CA GLY A 50 -8.22 -1.38 11.44
C GLY A 50 -7.64 -0.28 12.34
N LEU A 51 -6.73 0.57 11.82
CA LEU A 51 -6.14 1.70 12.54
C LEU A 51 -7.11 2.88 12.68
N VAL A 52 -8.07 2.97 11.79
CA VAL A 52 -9.22 3.88 11.85
C VAL A 52 -10.48 3.01 11.77
N ARG A 53 -11.34 3.10 12.79
CA ARG A 53 -12.53 2.25 12.87
C ARG A 53 -13.58 2.69 11.84
N ALA A 54 -14.00 1.77 10.99
CA ALA A 54 -15.17 1.96 10.14
C ALA A 54 -16.45 1.83 11.01
N GLN A 55 -17.28 2.87 11.02
CA GLN A 55 -18.51 2.96 11.80
C GLN A 55 -19.68 2.24 11.08
N LYS A 56 -19.67 2.26 9.74
CA LYS A 56 -20.64 1.59 8.87
C LYS A 56 -19.96 0.81 7.77
N GLY A 57 -20.75 0.06 7.02
CA GLY A 57 -20.33 -0.71 5.86
C GLY A 57 -19.55 -1.98 6.21
N HIS A 58 -18.79 -2.53 5.29
CA HIS A 58 -18.01 -3.76 5.44
C HIS A 58 -16.63 -3.63 4.82
N ILE A 59 -15.65 -4.31 5.41
CA ILE A 59 -14.30 -4.47 4.85
C ILE A 59 -13.98 -5.96 4.89
N ARG A 60 -13.99 -6.63 3.74
CA ARG A 60 -13.78 -8.07 3.64
C ARG A 60 -12.53 -8.39 2.85
N LEU A 61 -11.64 -9.16 3.45
CA LEU A 61 -10.53 -9.80 2.76
C LEU A 61 -10.93 -11.26 2.48
N GLU A 62 -11.09 -11.62 1.21
CA GLU A 62 -11.71 -12.91 0.83
C GLU A 62 -13.07 -13.07 1.53
N SER A 63 -13.22 -14.02 2.45
CA SER A 63 -14.43 -14.23 3.25
C SER A 63 -14.39 -13.60 4.66
N LYS A 64 -13.25 -13.01 5.06
CA LYS A 64 -13.04 -12.51 6.43
C LYS A 64 -13.43 -11.04 6.56
N ASP A 65 -14.34 -10.72 7.49
CA ASP A 65 -14.63 -9.30 7.83
C ASP A 65 -13.52 -8.75 8.75
N LEU A 66 -12.75 -7.79 8.22
CA LEU A 66 -11.62 -7.18 8.92
C LEU A 66 -12.06 -6.19 10.02
N ARG A 67 -13.26 -5.62 9.93
CA ARG A 67 -13.77 -4.67 10.94
C ARG A 67 -13.96 -5.29 12.32
N LEU A 68 -14.10 -6.60 12.36
CA LEU A 68 -14.26 -7.37 13.60
C LEU A 68 -12.93 -7.69 14.28
N LEU A 69 -11.81 -7.39 13.61
CA LEU A 69 -10.48 -7.68 14.10
C LEU A 69 -9.83 -6.44 14.75
N PRO A 70 -9.05 -6.63 15.80
CA PRO A 70 -8.15 -5.58 16.29
C PRO A 70 -7.04 -5.34 15.24
N ALA A 71 -6.54 -4.10 15.15
CA ALA A 71 -5.56 -3.70 14.13
C ALA A 71 -4.30 -4.58 14.08
N TYR A 72 -3.82 -5.08 15.23
CA TYR A 72 -2.63 -5.93 15.30
C TYR A 72 -2.83 -7.34 14.69
N GLU A 73 -4.08 -7.78 14.53
CA GLU A 73 -4.37 -9.06 13.87
C GLU A 73 -4.48 -8.94 12.36
N VAL A 74 -4.83 -7.77 11.82
CA VAL A 74 -5.06 -7.57 10.38
C VAL A 74 -3.86 -8.03 9.52
N PRO A 75 -2.58 -7.70 9.85
CA PRO A 75 -1.43 -8.17 9.08
C PRO A 75 -1.29 -9.69 9.05
N ARG A 76 -1.72 -10.39 10.09
CA ARG A 76 -1.66 -11.87 10.17
C ARG A 76 -2.55 -12.55 9.14
N HIS A 77 -3.54 -11.84 8.60
CA HIS A 77 -4.38 -12.33 7.49
C HIS A 77 -3.75 -12.13 6.11
N GLY A 78 -2.50 -11.65 6.05
CA GLY A 78 -1.75 -11.48 4.80
C GLY A 78 -1.91 -10.10 4.18
N ILE A 79 -2.07 -9.07 5.01
CA ILE A 79 -2.05 -7.67 4.54
C ILE A 79 -0.72 -7.03 4.92
N GLY A 80 0.08 -6.67 3.91
CA GLY A 80 1.26 -5.81 4.07
C GLY A 80 0.85 -4.34 3.98
N TYR A 81 1.41 -3.49 4.83
CA TYR A 81 1.17 -2.06 4.79
C TYR A 81 2.47 -1.27 4.87
N ILE A 82 2.68 -0.41 3.90
CA ILE A 82 3.80 0.53 3.84
C ILE A 82 3.20 1.94 3.97
N PRO A 83 3.20 2.50 5.19
CA PRO A 83 2.67 3.83 5.44
C PRO A 83 3.60 4.93 4.92
N GLN A 84 3.07 6.12 4.70
CA GLN A 84 3.86 7.32 4.44
C GLN A 84 4.88 7.55 5.56
N GLY A 85 6.10 7.94 5.22
CA GLY A 85 7.18 8.18 6.18
C GLY A 85 7.89 6.91 6.65
N ARG A 86 7.80 5.79 5.90
CA ARG A 86 8.58 4.55 6.05
C ARG A 86 8.32 3.77 7.34
N ARG A 87 8.22 4.42 8.50
CA ARG A 87 7.90 3.82 9.83
C ARG A 87 8.77 2.60 10.16
N LEU A 88 10.08 2.74 9.99
CA LEU A 88 11.08 1.75 10.38
C LEU A 88 11.32 1.76 11.90
N PHE A 89 11.85 0.65 12.41
CA PHE A 89 12.50 0.61 13.71
C PHE A 89 13.93 1.10 13.53
N THR A 90 14.13 2.39 13.70
CA THR A 90 15.33 3.12 13.25
C THR A 90 16.60 2.67 13.98
N GLU A 91 16.51 2.35 15.27
CA GLU A 91 17.62 1.87 16.09
C GLU A 91 18.00 0.40 15.83
N MET A 92 17.11 -0.36 15.19
CA MET A 92 17.34 -1.75 14.82
C MET A 92 18.09 -1.85 13.51
N THR A 93 18.80 -2.96 13.32
CA THR A 93 19.49 -3.28 12.07
C THR A 93 18.50 -3.59 10.93
N VAL A 94 19.02 -3.65 9.71
CA VAL A 94 18.27 -4.14 8.54
C VAL A 94 17.72 -5.54 8.79
N ALA A 95 18.57 -6.47 9.25
CA ALA A 95 18.18 -7.86 9.55
C ALA A 95 17.05 -7.92 10.58
N GLU A 96 17.15 -7.18 11.68
CA GLU A 96 16.13 -7.14 12.73
C GLU A 96 14.79 -6.56 12.22
N ASN A 97 14.82 -5.50 11.40
CA ASN A 97 13.60 -4.97 10.77
C ASN A 97 12.93 -6.03 9.88
N LEU A 98 13.68 -6.78 9.08
CA LEU A 98 13.15 -7.85 8.22
C LEU A 98 12.60 -9.01 9.05
N GLN A 99 13.29 -9.39 10.14
CA GLN A 99 12.87 -10.45 11.05
C GLN A 99 11.48 -10.18 11.65
N ILE A 100 11.17 -8.93 12.01
CA ILE A 100 9.83 -8.54 12.49
C ILE A 100 8.76 -8.84 11.43
N GLY A 101 9.06 -8.57 10.15
CA GLY A 101 8.17 -8.93 9.05
C GLY A 101 7.90 -10.43 8.97
N LEU A 102 8.96 -11.25 9.02
CA LEU A 102 8.85 -12.72 9.00
C LEU A 102 8.04 -13.26 10.18
N MET A 103 8.29 -12.76 11.38
CA MET A 103 7.60 -13.20 12.61
C MET A 103 6.07 -12.93 12.57
N THR A 104 5.63 -11.92 11.84
CA THR A 104 4.20 -11.54 11.76
C THR A 104 3.33 -12.69 11.27
N ARG A 105 3.84 -13.55 10.36
CA ARG A 105 3.13 -14.71 9.84
C ARG A 105 3.94 -16.00 9.89
N ALA A 106 4.93 -16.06 10.78
CA ALA A 106 5.81 -17.22 10.97
C ALA A 106 6.42 -17.73 9.63
N GLN A 107 6.95 -16.79 8.82
CA GLN A 107 7.64 -17.13 7.57
C GLN A 107 9.07 -17.63 7.84
N GLY A 108 9.54 -18.51 6.98
CA GLY A 108 10.88 -19.09 7.07
C GLY A 108 11.97 -18.26 6.36
N PRO A 109 13.23 -18.73 6.43
CA PRO A 109 14.38 -18.07 5.82
C PRO A 109 14.29 -17.97 4.29
N GLU A 110 13.57 -18.88 3.65
CA GLU A 110 13.34 -18.85 2.20
C GLU A 110 12.64 -17.57 1.73
N VAL A 111 11.69 -17.04 2.55
CA VAL A 111 11.02 -15.78 2.26
C VAL A 111 11.97 -14.59 2.41
N LEU A 112 12.90 -14.66 3.36
CA LEU A 112 13.92 -13.64 3.53
C LEU A 112 14.82 -13.59 2.30
N ASP A 113 15.27 -14.75 1.79
CA ASP A 113 16.10 -14.83 0.60
C ASP A 113 15.38 -14.30 -0.65
N GLU A 114 14.10 -14.70 -0.87
CA GLU A 114 13.27 -14.16 -1.95
C GLU A 114 13.20 -12.61 -1.91
N VAL A 115 13.02 -12.03 -0.72
CA VAL A 115 12.93 -10.59 -0.53
C VAL A 115 14.28 -9.90 -0.74
N LEU A 116 15.36 -10.48 -0.25
CA LEU A 116 16.72 -9.93 -0.42
C LEU A 116 17.21 -10.01 -1.88
N ASP A 117 16.71 -10.97 -2.67
CA ASP A 117 16.98 -11.04 -4.11
C ASP A 117 16.28 -9.89 -4.87
N MET A 118 15.11 -9.43 -4.40
CA MET A 118 14.47 -8.22 -4.94
C MET A 118 15.24 -6.94 -4.56
N PHE A 119 15.92 -6.96 -3.42
CA PHE A 119 16.63 -5.80 -2.87
C PHE A 119 18.08 -6.14 -2.48
N PRO A 120 18.98 -6.43 -3.45
CA PRO A 120 20.35 -6.90 -3.16
C PRO A 120 21.15 -5.96 -2.26
N ARG A 121 20.92 -4.66 -2.36
CA ARG A 121 21.58 -3.66 -1.49
C ARG A 121 21.30 -3.84 0.00
N LEU A 122 20.13 -4.39 0.36
CA LEU A 122 19.81 -4.69 1.76
C LEU A 122 20.60 -5.92 2.25
N ARG A 123 20.88 -6.88 1.38
CA ARG A 123 21.71 -8.07 1.69
C ARG A 123 23.13 -7.67 2.11
N GLU A 124 23.68 -6.63 1.48
CA GLU A 124 25.02 -6.10 1.79
C GLU A 124 25.09 -5.34 3.12
N ARG A 125 23.94 -5.01 3.72
CA ARG A 125 23.81 -4.07 4.85
C ARG A 125 23.01 -4.64 6.03
N LEU A 126 22.93 -5.96 6.14
CA LEU A 126 22.09 -6.65 7.14
C LEU A 126 22.39 -6.18 8.58
N ASP A 127 23.64 -5.94 8.90
CA ASP A 127 24.10 -5.52 10.23
C ASP A 127 24.05 -4.00 10.44
N GLN A 128 23.71 -3.23 9.40
CA GLN A 128 23.65 -1.78 9.47
C GLN A 128 22.36 -1.31 10.14
N ARG A 129 22.43 -0.30 11.02
CA ARG A 129 21.25 0.31 11.64
C ARG A 129 20.41 1.06 10.60
N ALA A 130 19.09 0.92 10.68
CA ALA A 130 18.17 1.51 9.71
C ALA A 130 18.23 3.04 9.66
N GLU A 131 18.56 3.72 10.77
CA GLU A 131 18.73 5.19 10.82
C GLU A 131 19.89 5.70 9.95
N THR A 132 20.92 4.88 9.71
CA THR A 132 22.12 5.25 8.96
C THR A 132 21.98 5.00 7.45
N LEU A 133 20.87 4.39 7.01
CA LEU A 133 20.55 4.19 5.62
C LEU A 133 20.12 5.50 4.95
N SER A 134 20.43 5.66 3.66
CA SER A 134 19.86 6.74 2.85
C SER A 134 18.32 6.63 2.78
N GLY A 135 17.65 7.74 2.45
CA GLY A 135 16.19 7.75 2.36
C GLY A 135 15.60 6.72 1.39
N GLY A 136 16.29 6.44 0.28
CA GLY A 136 15.90 5.40 -0.66
C GLY A 136 16.08 4.00 -0.10
N GLU A 137 17.18 3.72 0.59
CA GLU A 137 17.44 2.45 1.24
C GLU A 137 16.46 2.17 2.39
N GLN A 138 16.09 3.22 3.15
CA GLN A 138 15.05 3.12 4.16
C GLN A 138 13.68 2.74 3.55
N GLN A 139 13.34 3.30 2.39
CA GLN A 139 12.10 2.95 1.69
C GLN A 139 12.15 1.52 1.15
N MET A 140 13.30 1.07 0.62
CA MET A 140 13.50 -0.34 0.28
C MET A 140 13.30 -1.24 1.48
N LEU A 141 13.89 -0.91 2.63
CA LEU A 141 13.76 -1.68 3.86
C LEU A 141 12.30 -1.74 4.35
N ALA A 142 11.57 -0.62 4.31
CA ALA A 142 10.15 -0.60 4.65
C ALA A 142 9.32 -1.52 3.74
N THR A 143 9.63 -1.50 2.43
CA THR A 143 9.00 -2.37 1.43
C THR A 143 9.36 -3.83 1.69
N ALA A 144 10.65 -4.14 1.82
CA ALA A 144 11.14 -5.49 2.09
C ALA A 144 10.52 -6.08 3.36
N ARG A 145 10.46 -5.32 4.45
CA ARG A 145 9.81 -5.74 5.70
C ARG A 145 8.34 -6.12 5.50
N ALA A 146 7.59 -5.33 4.72
CA ALA A 146 6.20 -5.65 4.41
C ALA A 146 6.08 -6.91 3.53
N LEU A 147 7.05 -7.19 2.66
CA LEU A 147 7.07 -8.40 1.83
C LEU A 147 7.46 -9.66 2.63
N CYS A 148 8.26 -9.52 3.68
CA CYS A 148 8.63 -10.64 4.56
C CYS A 148 7.43 -11.35 5.20
N LEU A 149 6.26 -10.73 5.30
CA LEU A 149 5.03 -11.42 5.75
C LEU A 149 4.32 -12.19 4.61
N LYS A 150 4.87 -12.21 3.40
CA LYS A 150 4.32 -12.86 2.19
C LYS A 150 2.84 -12.48 1.98
N PRO A 151 2.57 -11.21 1.67
CA PRO A 151 1.22 -10.67 1.67
C PRO A 151 0.37 -11.20 0.50
N LYS A 152 -0.95 -11.34 0.73
CA LYS A 152 -1.96 -11.52 -0.32
C LYS A 152 -2.45 -10.18 -0.86
N LEU A 153 -2.43 -9.15 0.01
CA LEU A 153 -2.79 -7.77 -0.28
C LEU A 153 -1.68 -6.85 0.24
N LEU A 154 -1.18 -5.97 -0.62
CA LEU A 154 -0.20 -4.96 -0.27
C LEU A 154 -0.81 -3.57 -0.39
N LEU A 155 -0.72 -2.80 0.69
CA LEU A 155 -1.17 -1.41 0.77
C LEU A 155 0.06 -0.50 0.78
N LEU A 156 0.12 0.45 -0.16
CA LEU A 156 1.23 1.39 -0.32
C LEU A 156 0.72 2.83 -0.25
N ASP A 157 1.24 3.60 0.68
CA ASP A 157 0.85 5.00 0.89
C ASP A 157 2.00 5.92 0.49
N GLU A 158 1.93 6.45 -0.74
CA GLU A 158 2.92 7.34 -1.37
C GLU A 158 4.36 6.78 -1.31
N PRO A 159 4.59 5.53 -1.77
CA PRO A 159 5.86 4.83 -1.59
C PRO A 159 7.02 5.47 -2.35
N THR A 160 6.76 6.35 -3.32
CA THR A 160 7.80 6.97 -4.17
C THR A 160 8.09 8.42 -3.79
N GLU A 161 7.42 8.96 -2.76
CA GLU A 161 7.61 10.34 -2.33
C GLU A 161 9.05 10.64 -1.89
N GLY A 162 9.64 11.70 -2.45
CA GLY A 162 11.00 12.15 -2.11
C GLY A 162 12.13 11.22 -2.55
N LEU A 163 11.86 10.26 -3.45
CA LEU A 163 12.86 9.32 -3.96
C LEU A 163 13.47 9.77 -5.28
N GLN A 164 14.71 9.33 -5.52
CA GLN A 164 15.38 9.47 -6.80
C GLN A 164 14.76 8.52 -7.86
N PRO A 165 14.83 8.85 -9.15
CA PRO A 165 14.21 8.03 -10.22
C PRO A 165 14.62 6.55 -10.22
N SER A 166 15.88 6.25 -9.91
CA SER A 166 16.37 4.86 -9.83
C SER A 166 15.67 4.05 -8.73
N MET A 167 15.39 4.68 -7.59
CA MET A 167 14.68 4.05 -6.48
C MET A 167 13.19 3.86 -6.78
N ILE A 168 12.58 4.86 -7.45
CA ILE A 168 11.19 4.76 -7.93
C ILE A 168 11.04 3.55 -8.86
N SER A 169 11.97 3.40 -9.83
CA SER A 169 11.97 2.27 -10.77
C SER A 169 12.10 0.93 -10.05
N LEU A 170 12.94 0.84 -9.01
CA LEU A 170 13.13 -0.38 -8.25
C LEU A 170 11.86 -0.78 -7.50
N ILE A 171 11.21 0.15 -6.78
CA ILE A 171 9.95 -0.11 -6.08
C ILE A 171 8.85 -0.49 -7.06
N ARG A 172 8.75 0.22 -8.19
CA ARG A 172 7.79 -0.10 -9.24
C ARG A 172 7.97 -1.52 -9.78
N ASN A 173 9.20 -1.92 -10.05
CA ASN A 173 9.51 -3.28 -10.54
C ASN A 173 9.11 -4.34 -9.51
N ALA A 174 9.36 -4.11 -8.22
CA ALA A 174 8.91 -4.99 -7.14
C ALA A 174 7.38 -5.11 -7.10
N VAL A 175 6.65 -3.99 -7.22
CA VAL A 175 5.19 -3.95 -7.26
C VAL A 175 4.65 -4.75 -8.46
N VAL A 176 5.24 -4.57 -9.66
CA VAL A 176 4.85 -5.32 -10.86
C VAL A 176 5.17 -6.81 -10.73
N ALA A 177 6.29 -7.17 -10.11
CA ALA A 177 6.64 -8.58 -9.85
C ALA A 177 5.62 -9.24 -8.90
N LEU A 178 5.20 -8.55 -7.83
CA LEU A 178 4.18 -9.04 -6.90
C LEU A 178 2.82 -9.23 -7.56
N LYS A 179 2.40 -8.31 -8.43
CA LYS A 179 1.20 -8.47 -9.25
C LYS A 179 1.22 -9.78 -10.03
N LYS A 180 2.36 -10.11 -10.68
CA LYS A 180 2.53 -11.38 -11.40
C LYS A 180 2.46 -12.61 -10.49
N GLN A 181 2.72 -12.46 -9.21
CA GLN A 181 2.57 -13.50 -8.18
C GLN A 181 1.16 -13.53 -7.56
N ASN A 182 0.17 -12.91 -8.22
CA ASN A 182 -1.22 -12.81 -7.77
C ASN A 182 -1.42 -12.04 -6.45
N VAL A 183 -0.49 -11.18 -6.04
CA VAL A 183 -0.71 -10.25 -4.94
C VAL A 183 -1.63 -9.13 -5.40
N ALA A 184 -2.70 -8.86 -4.65
CA ALA A 184 -3.53 -7.67 -4.86
C ALA A 184 -2.80 -6.45 -4.29
N ILE A 185 -2.90 -5.30 -4.97
CA ILE A 185 -2.16 -4.11 -4.56
C ILE A 185 -3.11 -2.90 -4.57
N ILE A 186 -3.10 -2.15 -3.46
CA ILE A 186 -3.72 -0.82 -3.41
C ILE A 186 -2.60 0.20 -3.25
N LEU A 187 -2.48 1.07 -4.23
CA LEU A 187 -1.44 2.10 -4.30
C LEU A 187 -2.07 3.50 -4.19
N VAL A 188 -1.64 4.26 -3.20
CA VAL A 188 -1.90 5.70 -3.12
C VAL A 188 -0.70 6.41 -3.72
N GLU A 189 -0.92 7.24 -4.73
CA GLU A 189 0.11 8.04 -5.38
C GLU A 189 -0.44 9.40 -5.81
N GLN A 190 0.47 10.36 -5.97
CA GLN A 190 0.16 11.70 -6.48
C GLN A 190 0.67 11.88 -7.92
N ARG A 191 1.68 11.12 -8.32
CA ARG A 191 2.28 11.19 -9.66
C ARG A 191 1.48 10.33 -10.63
N VAL A 192 0.63 10.98 -11.40
CA VAL A 192 -0.26 10.32 -12.36
C VAL A 192 0.51 9.45 -13.37
N GLU A 193 1.63 9.96 -13.90
CA GLU A 193 2.43 9.24 -14.88
C GLU A 193 2.92 7.89 -14.34
N ALA A 194 3.42 7.88 -13.08
CA ALA A 194 3.86 6.65 -12.43
C ALA A 194 2.72 5.64 -12.23
N VAL A 195 1.50 6.15 -11.98
CA VAL A 195 0.28 5.33 -11.82
C VAL A 195 -0.13 4.71 -13.13
N LEU A 196 -0.20 5.50 -14.20
CA LEU A 196 -0.66 5.05 -15.52
C LEU A 196 0.23 3.95 -16.13
N GLU A 197 1.48 3.85 -15.69
CA GLU A 197 2.39 2.80 -16.16
C GLU A 197 2.09 1.41 -15.58
N ILE A 198 1.55 1.31 -14.36
CA ILE A 198 1.44 0.03 -13.64
C ILE A 198 0.03 -0.32 -13.16
N ALA A 199 -0.84 0.68 -12.93
CA ALA A 199 -2.19 0.44 -12.44
C ALA A 199 -3.09 -0.23 -13.50
N ASP A 200 -3.97 -1.12 -13.07
CA ASP A 200 -5.06 -1.65 -13.89
C ASP A 200 -6.27 -0.74 -13.79
N ASN A 201 -6.68 -0.45 -12.57
CA ASN A 201 -7.82 0.39 -12.26
C ASN A 201 -7.42 1.58 -11.39
N VAL A 202 -8.17 2.66 -11.51
CA VAL A 202 -7.97 3.91 -10.78
C VAL A 202 -9.28 4.36 -10.18
N VAL A 203 -9.28 4.70 -8.90
CA VAL A 203 -10.39 5.33 -8.21
C VAL A 203 -9.98 6.73 -7.79
N PHE A 204 -10.71 7.73 -8.26
CA PHE A 204 -10.56 9.11 -7.78
C PHE A 204 -11.35 9.31 -6.51
N ILE A 205 -10.66 9.79 -5.47
CA ILE A 205 -11.25 10.08 -4.17
C ILE A 205 -11.41 11.60 -4.02
N GLU A 206 -12.61 12.04 -3.67
CA GLU A 206 -12.91 13.43 -3.39
C GLU A 206 -13.79 13.53 -2.15
N ASN A 207 -13.37 14.34 -1.17
CA ASN A 207 -14.12 14.57 0.08
C ASN A 207 -14.55 13.28 0.81
N GLY A 208 -13.70 12.24 0.75
CA GLY A 208 -13.93 10.95 1.39
C GLY A 208 -14.90 10.01 0.66
N ARG A 209 -15.21 10.29 -0.61
CA ARG A 209 -16.11 9.50 -1.47
C ARG A 209 -15.42 9.04 -2.75
N ASN A 210 -15.94 8.01 -3.36
CA ASN A 210 -15.62 7.69 -4.75
C ASN A 210 -16.18 8.78 -5.67
N ALA A 211 -15.33 9.47 -6.41
CA ALA A 211 -15.76 10.46 -7.40
C ALA A 211 -15.86 9.85 -8.80
N LEU A 212 -14.91 8.98 -9.14
CA LEU A 212 -14.88 8.25 -10.42
C LEU A 212 -14.08 6.94 -10.24
N GLU A 213 -14.54 5.87 -10.87
CA GLU A 213 -13.78 4.62 -11.05
C GLU A 213 -13.57 4.40 -12.55
N THR A 214 -12.33 4.12 -12.96
CA THR A 214 -11.95 3.97 -14.37
C THR A 214 -10.71 3.09 -14.51
N THR A 215 -10.36 2.70 -15.74
CA THR A 215 -9.13 1.97 -16.01
C THR A 215 -7.98 2.93 -16.30
N SER A 216 -6.73 2.50 -16.07
CA SER A 216 -5.55 3.28 -16.45
C SER A 216 -5.49 3.55 -17.96
N GLU A 217 -5.98 2.62 -18.77
CA GLU A 217 -6.02 2.75 -20.23
C GLU A 217 -6.97 3.87 -20.67
N ALA A 218 -8.16 3.96 -20.07
CA ALA A 218 -9.09 5.06 -20.35
C ALA A 218 -8.50 6.43 -19.97
N LEU A 219 -7.73 6.50 -18.87
CA LEU A 219 -7.07 7.74 -18.45
C LEU A 219 -5.93 8.17 -19.38
N LYS A 220 -5.22 7.24 -20.03
CA LYS A 220 -4.19 7.57 -21.02
C LYS A 220 -4.78 8.29 -22.24
N THR A 221 -6.03 7.98 -22.59
CA THR A 221 -6.72 8.56 -23.74
C THR A 221 -7.48 9.84 -23.41
N ASP A 222 -7.95 10.01 -22.17
CA ASP A 222 -8.74 11.17 -21.72
C ASP A 222 -8.02 12.00 -20.66
N LYS A 223 -7.19 12.94 -21.14
CA LYS A 223 -6.47 13.87 -20.25
C LYS A 223 -7.40 14.86 -19.51
N ALA A 224 -8.62 15.09 -20.01
CA ALA A 224 -9.57 16.02 -19.37
C ALA A 224 -10.01 15.50 -18.00
N LEU A 225 -10.10 14.17 -17.82
CA LEU A 225 -10.39 13.56 -16.52
C LEU A 225 -9.30 13.87 -15.49
N LEU A 226 -8.04 13.84 -15.90
CA LEU A 226 -6.91 14.15 -15.00
C LEU A 226 -6.95 15.60 -14.53
N HIS A 227 -7.16 16.56 -15.45
CA HIS A 227 -7.33 17.96 -15.08
C HIS A 227 -8.48 18.18 -14.12
N ARG A 228 -9.61 17.52 -14.33
CA ARG A 228 -10.81 17.68 -13.50
C ARG A 228 -10.59 17.24 -12.05
N TYR A 229 -9.95 16.07 -11.82
CA TYR A 229 -9.90 15.45 -10.49
C TYR A 229 -8.60 15.71 -9.73
N ILE A 230 -7.51 16.04 -10.42
CA ILE A 230 -6.19 16.25 -9.80
C ILE A 230 -5.75 17.71 -9.92
N GLY A 231 -6.21 18.41 -10.96
CA GLY A 231 -5.87 19.82 -11.20
C GLY A 231 -4.48 19.99 -11.82
N VAL A 232 -4.03 19.02 -12.62
CA VAL A 232 -2.74 19.04 -13.37
C VAL A 232 -3.03 19.22 -14.85
#